data_f27b733d46ecebd2c8293a130c30881a
#
_entry.id   f27b733d46ecebd2c8293a130c30881a
#
_cell.length_a   1.000
_cell.length_b   1.000
_cell.length_c   1.000
_cell.angle_alpha   90.00
_cell.angle_beta   90.00
_cell.angle_gamma   90.00
#
_symmetry.space_group_name_H-M   'P 1'
#
loop_
_entity.id
_entity.type
_entity.pdbx_description
1 polymer ?
#
loop_
_entity_poly.entity_id
_entity_poly.type
_entity_poly.pdbx_seq_one_letter_code
_entity_poly.pdbx_strand_id
1 'polypeptide(L)'
;ISLYLDVRSRGRGVVLSGRRLMAAEIVFMAADDTDAYDGLRSFCRMMCGDPRLPEKPVYGFNNWYYAYGRSSRDDILADADLLSDVTEGLENRPFMTIDAGWEIIKPGQAMWSGGREGYGDMARLASDIASRGVIPGIWMRPLKENADAVPDEWMLPANSGGERYLDPTVPEALDYVKEQVSRIVRWGYRLIKHDFTTYDMFGLWGKDMGFSVTDSASSFSDRGITSAEAVSKLYGAIREAAGDAVIIGCNTIPHLSTGIFELSRIGDDTSGLYWDRTRRMGVNALAFRLAHNGVFYMDDADCVGIIDKQSIPFELNKRWMDLVARSGSPLFISCNPEAADDEVKEAMRAAFRANSE
;
A
#
# COMPACT_ATOMS: atom_id res chain seq x y z
N ILE A 1 -2.31 -22.27 22.70
CA ILE A 1 -1.98 -21.03 21.95
C ILE A 1 -0.61 -20.59 22.48
N SER A 2 0.33 -20.35 21.56
CA SER A 2 1.66 -19.81 21.87
C SER A 2 1.78 -18.42 21.26
N LEU A 3 2.30 -17.47 22.03
CA LEU A 3 2.60 -16.12 21.60
C LEU A 3 4.11 -15.96 21.45
N TYR A 4 4.56 -15.50 20.30
CA TYR A 4 5.97 -15.24 20.01
C TYR A 4 6.19 -13.74 19.85
N LEU A 5 7.18 -13.22 20.54
CA LEU A 5 7.56 -11.82 20.53
C LEU A 5 8.99 -11.70 20.00
N ASP A 6 9.14 -11.08 18.83
CA ASP A 6 10.47 -10.83 18.25
C ASP A 6 10.92 -9.41 18.60
N VAL A 7 11.89 -9.31 19.49
CA VAL A 7 12.48 -8.04 19.96
C VAL A 7 13.91 -7.86 19.42
N ARG A 8 14.28 -8.56 18.34
CA ARG A 8 15.59 -8.44 17.71
C ARG A 8 15.68 -7.25 16.77
N SER A 9 16.90 -6.90 16.42
CA SER A 9 17.26 -6.05 15.29
C SER A 9 17.53 -6.95 14.08
N ARG A 10 16.53 -7.17 13.23
CA ARG A 10 16.55 -8.23 12.20
C ARG A 10 16.92 -9.58 12.81
N GLY A 11 17.94 -10.26 12.30
CA GLY A 11 18.38 -11.59 12.79
C GLY A 11 19.26 -11.58 14.05
N ARG A 12 19.56 -10.41 14.65
CA ARG A 12 20.46 -10.29 15.80
C ARG A 12 19.81 -9.64 17.01
N GLY A 13 20.36 -9.91 18.20
CA GLY A 13 19.94 -9.26 19.42
C GLY A 13 20.19 -7.75 19.39
N VAL A 14 19.31 -7.00 20.07
CA VAL A 14 19.44 -5.55 20.26
C VAL A 14 20.50 -5.23 21.31
N VAL A 15 21.31 -4.23 21.06
CA VAL A 15 22.30 -3.70 22.01
C VAL A 15 21.67 -2.62 22.86
N LEU A 16 21.28 -2.94 24.07
CA LEU A 16 20.50 -2.05 24.94
C LEU A 16 21.28 -0.83 25.47
N SER A 17 22.62 -0.93 25.63
CA SER A 17 23.47 0.17 26.10
C SER A 17 22.94 0.87 27.34
N GLY A 18 22.34 0.12 28.29
CA GLY A 18 21.76 0.64 29.52
C GLY A 18 20.31 1.12 29.44
N ARG A 19 19.69 1.20 28.26
CA ARG A 19 18.24 1.47 28.15
C ARG A 19 17.41 0.26 28.57
N ARG A 20 16.19 0.52 29.01
CA ARG A 20 15.18 -0.52 29.21
C ARG A 20 14.33 -0.61 27.95
N LEU A 21 14.02 -1.83 27.54
CA LEU A 21 13.13 -2.11 26.41
C LEU A 21 11.86 -2.79 26.97
N MET A 22 10.71 -2.19 26.71
CA MET A 22 9.43 -2.86 26.87
C MET A 22 9.26 -3.84 25.71
N ALA A 23 9.33 -5.16 26.00
CA ALA A 23 9.27 -6.18 24.96
C ALA A 23 7.84 -6.39 24.43
N ALA A 24 6.84 -6.26 25.30
CA ALA A 24 5.43 -6.41 24.95
C ALA A 24 4.52 -5.84 26.05
N GLU A 25 3.32 -5.47 25.62
CA GLU A 25 2.14 -5.34 26.47
C GLU A 25 1.12 -6.41 26.02
N ILE A 26 0.51 -7.12 26.97
CA ILE A 26 -0.44 -8.18 26.66
C ILE A 26 -1.78 -7.81 27.27
N VAL A 27 -2.79 -7.71 26.43
CA VAL A 27 -4.17 -7.38 26.83
C VAL A 27 -5.07 -8.58 26.56
N PHE A 28 -5.89 -8.92 27.52
CA PHE A 28 -6.92 -9.96 27.41
C PHE A 28 -8.29 -9.32 27.56
N MET A 29 -9.24 -9.68 26.71
CA MET A 29 -10.63 -9.27 26.82
C MET A 29 -11.51 -10.52 26.77
N ALA A 30 -12.43 -10.64 27.70
CA ALA A 30 -13.57 -11.58 27.62
C ALA A 30 -14.75 -10.80 27.01
N ALA A 31 -15.42 -11.40 26.02
CA ALA A 31 -16.63 -10.86 25.42
C ALA A 31 -17.78 -11.79 25.80
N ASP A 32 -18.44 -11.47 26.92
CA ASP A 32 -19.62 -12.18 27.39
C ASP A 32 -20.88 -11.55 26.78
N ASP A 33 -21.79 -12.36 26.28
CA ASP A 33 -23.11 -11.96 25.75
C ASP A 33 -23.11 -10.98 24.55
N THR A 34 -21.99 -10.78 23.87
CA THR A 34 -21.92 -9.95 22.65
C THR A 34 -21.76 -10.81 21.39
N ASP A 35 -22.19 -10.27 20.26
CA ASP A 35 -21.84 -10.85 18.97
C ASP A 35 -20.29 -10.89 18.81
N ALA A 36 -19.79 -11.97 18.24
CA ALA A 36 -18.35 -12.17 18.07
C ALA A 36 -17.69 -11.05 17.24
N TYR A 37 -18.40 -10.50 16.27
CA TYR A 37 -17.94 -9.38 15.46
C TYR A 37 -17.80 -8.10 16.30
N ASP A 38 -18.81 -7.75 17.08
CA ASP A 38 -18.81 -6.57 17.95
C ASP A 38 -17.76 -6.69 19.06
N GLY A 39 -17.59 -7.89 19.63
CA GLY A 39 -16.53 -8.18 20.58
C GLY A 39 -15.15 -7.99 20.00
N LEU A 40 -14.90 -8.53 18.79
CA LEU A 40 -13.62 -8.36 18.09
C LEU A 40 -13.38 -6.89 17.71
N ARG A 41 -14.40 -6.19 17.22
CA ARG A 41 -14.29 -4.78 16.88
C ARG A 41 -13.99 -3.91 18.10
N SER A 42 -14.61 -4.21 19.23
CA SER A 42 -14.33 -3.54 20.51
C SER A 42 -12.90 -3.79 20.98
N PHE A 43 -12.41 -5.00 20.84
CA PHE A 43 -11.01 -5.33 21.12
C PHE A 43 -10.04 -4.57 20.20
N CYS A 44 -10.33 -4.47 18.90
CA CYS A 44 -9.54 -3.64 17.99
C CYS A 44 -9.49 -2.18 18.42
N ARG A 45 -10.60 -1.59 18.86
CA ARG A 45 -10.62 -0.20 19.39
C ARG A 45 -9.76 -0.02 20.63
N MET A 46 -9.61 -1.04 21.47
CA MET A 46 -8.70 -0.98 22.61
C MET A 46 -7.23 -0.94 22.18
N MET A 47 -6.89 -1.58 21.07
CA MET A 47 -5.53 -1.60 20.53
C MET A 47 -5.17 -0.32 19.75
N CYS A 48 -6.15 0.39 19.22
CA CYS A 48 -5.97 1.64 18.49
C CYS A 48 -6.96 2.70 18.97
N GLY A 49 -6.51 3.57 19.86
CA GLY A 49 -7.34 4.66 20.40
C GLY A 49 -7.46 5.87 19.45
N ASP A 50 -6.53 6.03 18.52
CA ASP A 50 -6.48 7.17 17.58
C ASP A 50 -6.13 6.67 16.16
N PRO A 51 -7.10 6.08 15.44
CA PRO A 51 -6.88 5.63 14.08
C PRO A 51 -6.75 6.81 13.12
N ARG A 52 -5.85 6.69 12.15
CA ARG A 52 -5.80 7.64 11.04
C ARG A 52 -6.66 7.11 9.91
N LEU A 53 -7.78 7.79 9.66
CA LEU A 53 -8.74 7.42 8.63
C LEU A 53 -8.83 8.53 7.57
N PRO A 54 -9.15 8.20 6.31
CA PRO A 54 -9.39 9.21 5.29
C PRO A 54 -10.68 10.01 5.61
N GLU A 55 -10.68 11.29 5.29
CA GLU A 55 -11.85 12.18 5.52
C GLU A 55 -13.06 11.79 4.66
N LYS A 56 -12.82 11.19 3.52
CA LYS A 56 -13.84 10.74 2.56
C LYS A 56 -13.52 9.32 2.08
N PRO A 57 -14.52 8.56 1.62
CA PRO A 57 -14.27 7.28 0.97
C PRO A 57 -13.22 7.40 -0.14
N VAL A 58 -12.30 6.43 -0.17
CA VAL A 58 -11.20 6.39 -1.15
C VAL A 58 -11.53 5.37 -2.22
N TYR A 59 -11.54 5.79 -3.47
CA TYR A 59 -11.85 4.92 -4.61
C TYR A 59 -11.21 5.45 -5.89
N GLY A 60 -11.16 4.62 -6.92
CA GLY A 60 -10.65 5.02 -8.21
C GLY A 60 -10.04 3.90 -9.02
N PHE A 61 -9.06 4.25 -9.85
CA PHE A 61 -8.32 3.31 -10.68
C PHE A 61 -6.89 3.11 -10.18
N ASN A 62 -6.39 1.90 -10.44
CA ASN A 62 -4.97 1.52 -10.39
C ASN A 62 -4.67 0.64 -11.60
N ASN A 63 -3.63 0.92 -12.36
CA ASN A 63 -3.38 0.30 -13.65
C ASN A 63 -2.58 -1.01 -13.60
N TRP A 64 -2.34 -1.60 -12.41
CA TRP A 64 -1.44 -2.75 -12.28
C TRP A 64 -1.90 -3.98 -13.07
N TYR A 65 -3.12 -4.46 -12.86
CA TYR A 65 -3.56 -5.77 -13.35
C TYR A 65 -3.79 -5.86 -14.86
N TYR A 66 -3.84 -4.77 -15.59
CA TYR A 66 -3.84 -4.83 -17.05
C TYR A 66 -2.49 -4.43 -17.67
N ALA A 67 -1.75 -3.51 -17.04
CA ALA A 67 -0.53 -2.94 -17.60
C ALA A 67 0.76 -3.65 -17.16
N TYR A 68 0.81 -4.14 -15.92
CA TYR A 68 2.00 -4.79 -15.32
C TYR A 68 3.31 -4.01 -15.58
N GLY A 69 3.27 -2.70 -15.32
CA GLY A 69 4.42 -1.80 -15.49
C GLY A 69 4.73 -1.39 -16.93
N ARG A 70 3.86 -1.67 -17.90
CA ARG A 70 4.08 -1.35 -19.32
C ARG A 70 3.29 -0.15 -19.85
N SER A 71 2.66 0.61 -18.96
CA SER A 71 1.93 1.82 -19.33
C SER A 71 2.86 2.98 -19.68
N SER A 72 2.30 3.93 -20.38
CA SER A 72 2.87 5.22 -20.75
C SER A 72 2.03 6.36 -20.17
N ARG A 73 2.50 7.59 -20.35
CA ARG A 73 1.73 8.80 -20.05
C ARG A 73 0.36 8.80 -20.73
N ASP A 74 0.29 8.43 -22.01
CA ASP A 74 -0.94 8.47 -22.78
C ASP A 74 -1.95 7.44 -22.27
N ASP A 75 -1.50 6.25 -21.87
CA ASP A 75 -2.33 5.23 -21.23
C ASP A 75 -2.92 5.75 -19.91
N ILE A 76 -2.09 6.39 -19.06
CA ILE A 76 -2.55 6.97 -17.79
C ILE A 76 -3.58 8.08 -18.00
N LEU A 77 -3.41 8.90 -19.04
CA LEU A 77 -4.38 9.94 -19.34
C LEU A 77 -5.68 9.40 -19.90
N ALA A 78 -5.63 8.32 -20.70
CA ALA A 78 -6.82 7.61 -21.17
C ALA A 78 -7.58 6.95 -19.98
N ASP A 79 -6.87 6.36 -19.03
CA ASP A 79 -7.46 5.84 -17.79
C ASP A 79 -8.13 6.96 -16.98
N ALA A 80 -7.49 8.12 -16.87
CA ALA A 80 -8.05 9.27 -16.17
C ALA A 80 -9.31 9.82 -16.87
N ASP A 81 -9.35 9.82 -18.20
CA ASP A 81 -10.53 10.21 -18.97
C ASP A 81 -11.69 9.21 -18.75
N LEU A 82 -11.41 7.90 -18.81
CA LEU A 82 -12.41 6.86 -18.50
C LEU A 82 -12.92 6.96 -17.06
N LEU A 83 -12.03 7.16 -16.09
CA LEU A 83 -12.40 7.31 -14.69
C LEU A 83 -13.27 8.55 -14.47
N SER A 84 -12.95 9.66 -15.12
CA SER A 84 -13.76 10.89 -15.09
C SER A 84 -15.17 10.65 -15.65
N ASP A 85 -15.29 9.93 -16.78
CA ASP A 85 -16.59 9.56 -17.39
C ASP A 85 -17.44 8.70 -16.44
N VAL A 86 -16.88 7.62 -15.90
CA VAL A 86 -17.66 6.69 -15.04
C VAL A 86 -17.93 7.22 -13.63
N THR A 87 -17.36 8.35 -13.25
CA THR A 87 -17.60 9.04 -11.98
C THR A 87 -18.19 10.44 -12.14
N GLU A 88 -18.75 10.72 -13.32
CA GLU A 88 -19.41 12.01 -13.59
C GLU A 88 -20.53 12.27 -12.56
N GLY A 89 -20.58 13.51 -12.05
CA GLY A 89 -21.57 13.94 -11.06
C GLY A 89 -21.30 13.53 -9.61
N LEU A 90 -20.25 12.76 -9.31
CA LEU A 90 -19.86 12.47 -7.94
C LEU A 90 -19.04 13.62 -7.35
N GLU A 91 -19.46 14.16 -6.19
CA GLU A 91 -18.75 15.26 -5.51
C GLU A 91 -17.41 14.80 -4.91
N ASN A 92 -17.38 13.60 -4.33
CA ASN A 92 -16.13 12.96 -3.87
C ASN A 92 -15.37 12.46 -5.09
N ARG A 93 -14.24 13.10 -5.43
CA ARG A 93 -13.50 12.76 -6.65
C ARG A 93 -12.59 11.53 -6.48
N PRO A 94 -12.50 10.66 -7.49
CA PRO A 94 -11.73 9.43 -7.45
C PRO A 94 -10.23 9.67 -7.61
N PHE A 95 -9.43 8.67 -7.24
CA PHE A 95 -7.99 8.66 -7.47
C PHE A 95 -7.63 7.89 -8.74
N MET A 96 -6.79 8.47 -9.60
CA MET A 96 -6.07 7.75 -10.65
C MET A 96 -4.67 7.41 -10.13
N THR A 97 -4.43 6.14 -9.77
CA THR A 97 -3.17 5.70 -9.19
C THR A 97 -2.29 5.01 -10.23
N ILE A 98 -1.17 5.64 -10.54
CA ILE A 98 -0.12 5.07 -11.39
C ILE A 98 0.62 4.02 -10.57
N ASP A 99 0.58 2.75 -10.99
CA ASP A 99 1.33 1.67 -10.34
C ASP A 99 2.77 1.57 -10.86
N ALA A 100 3.55 0.60 -10.39
CA ALA A 100 4.97 0.40 -10.74
C ALA A 100 5.22 0.43 -12.25
N GLY A 101 6.43 0.87 -12.63
CA GLY A 101 6.88 0.94 -14.02
C GLY A 101 7.05 2.37 -14.54
N TRP A 102 6.79 3.39 -13.73
CA TRP A 102 7.04 4.79 -14.08
C TRP A 102 8.45 5.27 -13.68
N GLU A 103 9.06 4.61 -12.71
CA GLU A 103 10.33 4.96 -12.11
C GLU A 103 11.52 4.83 -13.06
N ILE A 104 12.56 5.61 -12.81
CA ILE A 104 13.80 5.55 -13.57
C ILE A 104 14.60 4.33 -13.14
N ILE A 105 14.90 3.43 -14.06
CA ILE A 105 15.79 2.27 -13.82
C ILE A 105 17.08 2.48 -14.57
N LYS A 106 18.06 3.14 -13.89
CA LYS A 106 19.36 3.46 -14.47
C LYS A 106 20.42 3.60 -13.37
N PRO A 107 21.54 2.84 -13.45
CA PRO A 107 22.65 2.97 -12.50
C PRO A 107 23.16 4.41 -12.37
N GLY A 108 23.48 4.82 -11.15
CA GLY A 108 23.99 6.16 -10.84
C GLY A 108 22.96 7.29 -10.89
N GLN A 109 21.69 6.97 -11.16
CA GLN A 109 20.61 7.95 -11.16
C GLN A 109 19.57 7.59 -10.11
N ALA A 110 19.12 8.57 -9.31
CA ALA A 110 18.09 8.36 -8.30
C ALA A 110 16.78 7.87 -8.94
N MET A 111 16.29 6.71 -8.49
CA MET A 111 15.14 6.01 -9.06
C MET A 111 13.88 6.87 -9.07
N TRP A 112 13.65 7.63 -8.02
CA TRP A 112 12.44 8.42 -7.78
C TRP A 112 12.58 9.90 -8.16
N SER A 113 13.62 10.25 -8.94
CA SER A 113 13.89 11.64 -9.33
C SER A 113 13.07 12.15 -10.51
N GLY A 114 12.33 11.28 -11.19
CA GLY A 114 11.50 11.61 -12.35
C GLY A 114 10.83 10.38 -12.96
N GLY A 115 10.13 10.56 -14.06
CA GLY A 115 9.57 9.48 -14.86
C GLY A 115 10.57 8.91 -15.86
N ARG A 116 10.49 7.60 -16.12
CA ARG A 116 11.25 6.99 -17.24
C ARG A 116 10.76 7.54 -18.58
N GLU A 117 11.47 7.18 -19.64
CA GLU A 117 11.02 7.44 -21.02
C GLU A 117 9.58 6.95 -21.23
N GLY A 118 8.75 7.78 -21.84
CA GLY A 118 7.32 7.54 -22.03
C GLY A 118 6.40 8.15 -20.97
N TYR A 119 6.91 8.56 -19.80
CA TYR A 119 6.13 9.29 -18.78
C TYR A 119 6.38 10.81 -18.79
N GLY A 120 7.60 11.23 -19.12
CA GLY A 120 7.97 12.63 -19.16
C GLY A 120 8.04 13.28 -17.78
N ASP A 121 7.61 14.54 -17.71
CA ASP A 121 7.58 15.32 -16.46
C ASP A 121 6.42 14.84 -15.57
N MET A 122 6.75 14.29 -14.39
CA MET A 122 5.78 13.71 -13.45
C MET A 122 4.90 14.77 -12.78
N ALA A 123 5.40 15.99 -12.58
CA ALA A 123 4.56 17.09 -12.05
C ALA A 123 3.54 17.54 -13.09
N ARG A 124 3.95 17.59 -14.36
CA ARG A 124 3.04 17.87 -15.46
C ARG A 124 2.00 16.78 -15.63
N LEU A 125 2.40 15.49 -15.51
CA LEU A 125 1.46 14.39 -15.57
C LEU A 125 0.42 14.46 -14.45
N ALA A 126 0.84 14.75 -13.21
CA ALA A 126 -0.08 14.95 -12.10
C ALA A 126 -1.08 16.09 -12.37
N SER A 127 -0.60 17.23 -12.91
CA SER A 127 -1.46 18.35 -13.30
C SER A 127 -2.45 17.99 -14.41
N ASP A 128 -2.01 17.21 -15.40
CA ASP A 128 -2.87 16.79 -16.51
C ASP A 128 -3.93 15.76 -16.05
N ILE A 129 -3.61 14.88 -15.09
CA ILE A 129 -4.58 14.00 -14.42
C ILE A 129 -5.61 14.86 -13.66
N ALA A 130 -5.15 15.81 -12.85
CA ALA A 130 -6.02 16.68 -12.06
C ALA A 130 -6.97 17.54 -12.94
N SER A 131 -6.50 17.96 -14.10
CA SER A 131 -7.32 18.73 -15.06
C SER A 131 -8.51 17.96 -15.63
N ARG A 132 -8.49 16.61 -15.53
CA ARG A 132 -9.58 15.71 -15.90
C ARG A 132 -10.60 15.52 -14.77
N GLY A 133 -10.41 16.21 -13.65
CA GLY A 133 -11.31 16.15 -12.51
C GLY A 133 -11.12 14.90 -11.65
N VAL A 134 -9.98 14.20 -11.74
CA VAL A 134 -9.61 13.08 -10.88
C VAL A 134 -8.34 13.42 -10.09
N ILE A 135 -8.11 12.74 -8.97
CA ILE A 135 -7.00 13.04 -8.06
C ILE A 135 -5.81 12.15 -8.42
N PRO A 136 -4.60 12.69 -8.66
CA PRO A 136 -3.44 11.88 -9.00
C PRO A 136 -2.94 11.09 -7.79
N GLY A 137 -2.74 9.78 -7.96
CA GLY A 137 -2.10 8.85 -7.07
C GLY A 137 -0.89 8.17 -7.73
N ILE A 138 0.03 7.62 -6.94
CA ILE A 138 1.23 6.99 -7.45
C ILE A 138 1.74 5.89 -6.53
N TRP A 139 2.31 4.84 -7.10
CA TRP A 139 3.01 3.77 -6.40
C TRP A 139 4.47 4.14 -6.16
N MET A 140 5.01 3.67 -5.04
CA MET A 140 6.40 3.83 -4.66
C MET A 140 6.91 2.64 -3.85
N ARG A 141 8.18 2.25 -4.06
CA ARG A 141 8.94 1.31 -3.23
C ARG A 141 10.04 2.07 -2.48
N PRO A 142 9.79 2.59 -1.28
CA PRO A 142 10.60 3.63 -0.66
C PRO A 142 12.05 3.24 -0.36
N LEU A 143 12.32 1.95 -0.11
CA LEU A 143 13.67 1.48 0.23
C LEU A 143 14.46 0.97 -0.98
N LYS A 144 13.85 0.92 -2.18
CA LYS A 144 14.54 0.53 -3.41
C LYS A 144 15.24 1.71 -4.03
N GLU A 145 16.47 1.49 -4.48
CA GLU A 145 17.24 2.47 -5.25
C GLU A 145 18.05 1.81 -6.35
N ASN A 146 18.43 2.58 -7.35
CA ASN A 146 19.30 2.12 -8.42
C ASN A 146 20.73 1.89 -7.90
N ALA A 147 21.45 0.97 -8.51
CA ALA A 147 22.85 0.76 -8.22
C ALA A 147 23.64 2.08 -8.39
N ASP A 148 24.60 2.32 -7.51
CA ASP A 148 25.50 3.48 -7.52
C ASP A 148 24.81 4.86 -7.43
N ALA A 149 23.51 4.89 -7.08
CA ALA A 149 22.77 6.15 -6.92
C ALA A 149 22.87 6.75 -5.51
N VAL A 150 23.24 5.94 -4.53
CA VAL A 150 23.40 6.31 -3.12
C VAL A 150 24.66 5.67 -2.54
N PRO A 151 25.21 6.20 -1.42
CA PRO A 151 26.35 5.62 -0.73
C PRO A 151 26.07 4.18 -0.24
N ASP A 152 27.09 3.33 -0.35
CA ASP A 152 27.02 1.92 0.08
C ASP A 152 26.71 1.75 1.57
N GLU A 153 27.18 2.66 2.41
CA GLU A 153 26.94 2.70 3.86
C GLU A 153 25.49 2.97 4.24
N TRP A 154 24.66 3.43 3.30
CA TRP A 154 23.22 3.59 3.50
C TRP A 154 22.43 2.32 3.27
N MET A 155 23.08 1.26 2.77
CA MET A 155 22.41 0.07 2.29
C MET A 155 22.46 -1.07 3.32
N LEU A 156 21.37 -1.78 3.48
CA LEU A 156 21.33 -3.05 4.17
C LEU A 156 22.27 -4.06 3.48
N PRO A 157 22.81 -5.03 4.22
CA PRO A 157 23.46 -6.20 3.63
C PRO A 157 22.54 -6.86 2.60
N ALA A 158 23.12 -7.40 1.53
CA ALA A 158 22.35 -8.09 0.49
C ALA A 158 21.48 -9.21 1.09
N ASN A 159 20.25 -9.33 0.58
CA ASN A 159 19.37 -10.45 0.91
C ASN A 159 19.84 -11.74 0.22
N SER A 160 19.10 -12.82 0.40
CA SER A 160 19.40 -14.13 -0.22
C SER A 160 19.40 -14.11 -1.75
N GLY A 161 18.70 -13.13 -2.37
CA GLY A 161 18.65 -12.88 -3.82
C GLY A 161 19.76 -11.98 -4.33
N GLY A 162 20.65 -11.48 -3.46
CA GLY A 162 21.72 -10.56 -3.81
C GLY A 162 21.29 -9.10 -3.94
N GLU A 163 20.03 -8.77 -3.62
CA GLU A 163 19.52 -7.40 -3.66
C GLU A 163 19.84 -6.64 -2.37
N ARG A 164 20.02 -5.33 -2.51
CA ARG A 164 20.25 -4.42 -1.40
C ARG A 164 19.21 -3.32 -1.39
N TYR A 165 18.87 -2.86 -0.19
CA TYR A 165 17.85 -1.84 0.06
C TYR A 165 18.37 -0.82 1.07
N LEU A 166 17.80 0.37 1.08
CA LEU A 166 18.13 1.40 2.06
C LEU A 166 17.89 0.90 3.49
N ASP A 167 18.82 1.17 4.39
CA ASP A 167 18.67 0.91 5.81
C ASP A 167 17.95 2.11 6.48
N PRO A 168 16.71 1.97 6.92
CA PRO A 168 15.95 3.07 7.50
C PRO A 168 16.49 3.52 8.87
N THR A 169 17.48 2.80 9.42
CA THR A 169 18.13 3.18 10.69
C THR A 169 19.32 4.11 10.49
N VAL A 170 19.84 4.23 9.27
CA VAL A 170 20.84 5.22 8.88
C VAL A 170 20.13 6.56 8.68
N PRO A 171 20.47 7.61 9.46
CA PRO A 171 19.75 8.88 9.41
C PRO A 171 19.70 9.49 8.01
N GLU A 172 20.82 9.49 7.29
CA GLU A 172 20.95 10.06 5.95
C GLU A 172 20.10 9.29 4.93
N ALA A 173 20.03 7.96 5.04
CA ALA A 173 19.17 7.13 4.20
C ALA A 173 17.68 7.41 4.48
N LEU A 174 17.30 7.59 5.74
CA LEU A 174 15.94 7.94 6.11
C LEU A 174 15.56 9.34 5.60
N ASP A 175 16.44 10.33 5.74
CA ASP A 175 16.23 11.68 5.20
C ASP A 175 16.11 11.67 3.67
N TYR A 176 16.88 10.81 3.01
CA TYR A 176 16.74 10.59 1.58
C TYR A 176 15.36 10.04 1.21
N VAL A 177 14.86 9.02 1.92
CA VAL A 177 13.50 8.49 1.73
C VAL A 177 12.45 9.59 1.91
N LYS A 178 12.56 10.41 2.97
CA LYS A 178 11.66 11.56 3.20
C LYS A 178 11.66 12.54 2.03
N GLU A 179 12.82 12.86 1.48
CA GLU A 179 12.93 13.77 0.32
C GLU A 179 12.26 13.18 -0.93
N GLN A 180 12.40 11.86 -1.20
CA GLN A 180 11.74 11.23 -2.33
C GLN A 180 10.20 11.30 -2.19
N VAL A 181 9.67 10.97 -1.00
CA VAL A 181 8.24 11.06 -0.71
C VAL A 181 7.74 12.50 -0.84
N SER A 182 8.44 13.47 -0.24
CA SER A 182 8.10 14.90 -0.34
C SER A 182 8.13 15.40 -1.79
N ARG A 183 9.04 14.92 -2.61
CA ARG A 183 9.11 15.24 -4.05
C ARG A 183 7.86 14.81 -4.79
N ILE A 184 7.39 13.57 -4.55
CA ILE A 184 6.15 13.05 -5.12
C ILE A 184 4.96 13.95 -4.76
N VAL A 185 4.85 14.36 -3.50
CA VAL A 185 3.80 15.28 -3.04
C VAL A 185 3.92 16.66 -3.69
N ARG A 186 5.15 17.19 -3.83
CA ARG A 186 5.40 18.47 -4.54
C ARG A 186 5.03 18.40 -6.02
N TRP A 187 5.14 17.24 -6.67
CA TRP A 187 4.65 17.04 -8.03
C TRP A 187 3.11 17.11 -8.14
N GLY A 188 2.39 16.99 -7.03
CA GLY A 188 0.93 17.09 -7.00
C GLY A 188 0.20 15.78 -6.74
N TYR A 189 0.90 14.66 -6.52
CA TYR A 189 0.26 13.40 -6.14
C TYR A 189 -0.30 13.51 -4.72
N ARG A 190 -1.51 12.96 -4.51
CA ARG A 190 -2.27 13.04 -3.25
C ARG A 190 -2.60 11.67 -2.68
N LEU A 191 -2.19 10.60 -3.34
CA LEU A 191 -2.22 9.24 -2.83
C LEU A 191 -0.89 8.56 -3.17
N ILE A 192 -0.30 7.89 -2.18
CA ILE A 192 0.95 7.13 -2.32
C ILE A 192 0.66 5.68 -1.94
N LYS A 193 0.75 4.77 -2.92
CA LYS A 193 0.79 3.33 -2.66
C LYS A 193 2.21 2.95 -2.27
N HIS A 194 2.46 2.86 -0.97
CA HIS A 194 3.73 2.50 -0.35
C HIS A 194 3.87 0.98 -0.32
N ASP A 195 4.87 0.45 -1.01
CA ASP A 195 4.98 -0.99 -1.20
C ASP A 195 6.36 -1.56 -0.81
N PHE A 196 6.42 -2.88 -0.62
CA PHE A 196 7.59 -3.73 -0.46
C PHE A 196 8.45 -3.56 0.79
N THR A 197 8.20 -2.61 1.66
CA THR A 197 9.12 -2.34 2.78
C THR A 197 9.30 -3.51 3.75
N THR A 198 8.31 -4.41 3.87
CA THR A 198 8.48 -5.65 4.63
C THR A 198 9.55 -6.54 4.01
N TYR A 199 9.44 -6.81 2.70
CA TYR A 199 10.42 -7.63 1.98
C TYR A 199 11.80 -6.96 1.95
N ASP A 200 11.85 -5.67 1.70
CA ASP A 200 13.10 -4.91 1.58
C ASP A 200 13.91 -4.92 2.88
N MET A 201 13.24 -4.81 4.03
CA MET A 201 13.91 -4.84 5.32
C MET A 201 14.27 -6.25 5.80
N PHE A 202 13.46 -7.25 5.47
CA PHE A 202 13.55 -8.56 6.14
C PHE A 202 13.85 -9.73 5.22
N GLY A 203 13.77 -9.56 3.89
CA GLY A 203 13.97 -10.62 2.90
C GLY A 203 12.80 -11.63 2.84
N LEU A 204 11.74 -11.40 3.61
CA LEU A 204 10.55 -12.25 3.69
C LEU A 204 9.29 -11.43 3.42
N TRP A 205 8.30 -12.06 2.80
CA TRP A 205 6.95 -11.55 2.73
C TRP A 205 6.25 -11.76 4.08
N GLY A 206 5.30 -10.90 4.46
CA GLY A 206 4.63 -11.00 5.75
C GLY A 206 4.00 -12.36 6.04
N LYS A 207 3.47 -13.04 5.01
CA LYS A 207 2.92 -14.40 5.12
C LYS A 207 3.97 -15.49 5.43
N ASP A 208 5.24 -15.24 5.13
CA ASP A 208 6.35 -16.19 5.32
C ASP A 208 7.08 -15.94 6.66
N MET A 209 6.76 -14.83 7.35
CA MET A 209 7.28 -14.56 8.69
C MET A 209 6.67 -15.52 9.71
N GLY A 210 7.54 -16.19 10.48
CA GLY A 210 7.15 -17.13 11.52
C GLY A 210 7.82 -16.77 12.84
N PHE A 211 8.64 -17.68 13.37
CA PHE A 211 9.45 -17.44 14.58
C PHE A 211 10.54 -16.39 14.39
N SER A 212 10.85 -16.06 13.17
CA SER A 212 11.82 -15.03 12.82
C SER A 212 11.20 -14.08 11.78
N VAL A 213 11.38 -12.80 11.99
CA VAL A 213 10.91 -11.78 11.04
C VAL A 213 11.78 -11.69 9.79
N THR A 214 12.95 -12.33 9.79
CA THR A 214 13.93 -12.29 8.69
C THR A 214 14.64 -13.63 8.52
N ASP A 215 15.05 -13.92 7.29
CA ASP A 215 15.96 -15.02 6.93
C ASP A 215 17.46 -14.63 7.10
N SER A 216 17.75 -13.38 7.36
CA SER A 216 19.10 -12.84 7.45
C SER A 216 19.70 -12.97 8.86
N ALA A 217 20.97 -13.35 8.92
CA ALA A 217 21.77 -13.30 10.15
C ALA A 217 22.31 -11.89 10.49
N SER A 218 22.01 -10.87 9.68
CA SER A 218 22.45 -9.49 9.89
C SER A 218 21.54 -8.72 10.83
N SER A 219 22.00 -7.55 11.31
CA SER A 219 21.21 -6.54 12.00
C SER A 219 21.00 -5.33 11.09
N PHE A 220 20.16 -4.38 11.52
CA PHE A 220 20.27 -3.00 11.03
C PHE A 220 21.61 -2.38 11.43
N SER A 221 21.98 -1.28 10.80
CA SER A 221 23.20 -0.49 11.13
C SER A 221 23.09 0.05 12.56
N ASP A 222 21.94 0.60 12.95
CA ASP A 222 21.67 0.89 14.35
C ASP A 222 21.20 -0.38 15.08
N ARG A 223 22.12 -0.99 15.83
CA ARG A 223 21.84 -2.17 16.64
C ARG A 223 21.12 -1.84 17.96
N GLY A 224 20.93 -0.56 18.27
CA GLY A 224 20.26 -0.09 19.49
C GLY A 224 18.75 -0.18 19.44
N ILE A 225 18.16 -0.44 18.26
CA ILE A 225 16.70 -0.48 18.07
C ILE A 225 16.23 -1.86 17.60
N THR A 226 14.98 -2.17 17.92
CA THR A 226 14.31 -3.39 17.44
C THR A 226 13.81 -3.23 16.02
N SER A 227 13.47 -4.35 15.38
CA SER A 227 12.79 -4.34 14.08
C SER A 227 11.48 -3.55 14.10
N ALA A 228 10.70 -3.67 15.16
CA ALA A 228 9.44 -2.91 15.30
C ALA A 228 9.68 -1.40 15.41
N GLU A 229 10.69 -0.98 16.19
CA GLU A 229 11.08 0.44 16.30
C GLU A 229 11.59 0.98 14.96
N ALA A 230 12.38 0.20 14.19
CA ALA A 230 12.87 0.60 12.87
C ALA A 230 11.72 0.79 11.88
N VAL A 231 10.76 -0.15 11.85
CA VAL A 231 9.56 -0.06 11.01
C VAL A 231 8.71 1.15 11.37
N SER A 232 8.41 1.34 12.65
CA SER A 232 7.59 2.48 13.11
C SER A 232 8.27 3.82 12.80
N LYS A 233 9.59 3.90 12.95
CA LYS A 233 10.39 5.08 12.57
C LYS A 233 10.29 5.39 11.08
N LEU A 234 10.42 4.36 10.23
CA LEU A 234 10.27 4.50 8.78
C LEU A 234 8.86 4.98 8.40
N TYR A 235 7.82 4.33 8.94
CA TYR A 235 6.44 4.68 8.61
C TYR A 235 6.08 6.10 9.09
N GLY A 236 6.53 6.48 10.28
CA GLY A 236 6.38 7.85 10.78
C GLY A 236 7.09 8.89 9.91
N ALA A 237 8.30 8.59 9.44
CA ALA A 237 9.05 9.46 8.54
C ALA A 237 8.38 9.61 7.16
N ILE A 238 7.86 8.52 6.60
CA ILE A 238 7.08 8.55 5.34
C ILE A 238 5.80 9.36 5.53
N ARG A 239 5.08 9.16 6.66
CA ARG A 239 3.87 9.93 6.97
C ARG A 239 4.16 11.44 7.07
N GLU A 240 5.21 11.81 7.81
CA GLU A 240 5.63 13.21 7.93
C GLU A 240 5.92 13.83 6.55
N ALA A 241 6.66 13.12 5.72
CA ALA A 241 7.05 13.58 4.38
C ALA A 241 5.88 13.66 3.41
N ALA A 242 4.88 12.79 3.56
CA ALA A 242 3.67 12.75 2.73
C ALA A 242 2.64 13.84 3.11
N GLY A 243 2.76 14.48 4.28
CA GLY A 243 1.83 15.54 4.72
C GLY A 243 0.38 15.05 4.74
N ASP A 244 -0.50 15.64 3.93
CA ASP A 244 -1.91 15.29 3.85
C ASP A 244 -2.25 14.27 2.74
N ALA A 245 -1.25 13.77 2.01
CA ALA A 245 -1.49 12.74 1.01
C ALA A 245 -1.93 11.44 1.67
N VAL A 246 -2.92 10.75 1.12
CA VAL A 246 -3.38 9.43 1.56
C VAL A 246 -2.27 8.40 1.33
N ILE A 247 -2.01 7.53 2.30
CA ILE A 247 -1.05 6.44 2.15
C ILE A 247 -1.79 5.10 2.18
N ILE A 248 -1.54 4.27 1.16
CA ILE A 248 -1.89 2.85 1.16
C ILE A 248 -0.64 2.07 1.58
N GLY A 249 -0.68 1.40 2.72
CA GLY A 249 0.35 0.45 3.11
C GLY A 249 0.15 -0.87 2.36
N CYS A 250 0.95 -1.10 1.31
CA CYS A 250 1.00 -2.35 0.57
C CYS A 250 2.29 -3.10 0.95
N ASN A 251 2.21 -4.40 1.22
CA ASN A 251 3.36 -5.17 1.73
C ASN A 251 4.09 -4.47 2.91
N THR A 252 3.31 -3.97 3.82
CA THR A 252 3.75 -3.38 5.09
C THR A 252 3.47 -4.34 6.24
N ILE A 253 3.92 -3.99 7.44
CA ILE A 253 3.52 -4.67 8.68
C ILE A 253 2.30 -3.92 9.24
N PRO A 254 1.06 -4.42 9.02
CA PRO A 254 -0.16 -3.63 9.19
C PRO A 254 -0.35 -3.09 10.60
N HIS A 255 -0.08 -3.90 11.64
CA HIS A 255 -0.25 -3.46 13.02
C HIS A 255 0.73 -2.34 13.43
N LEU A 256 1.86 -2.17 12.73
CA LEU A 256 2.80 -1.06 12.94
C LEU A 256 2.46 0.17 12.10
N SER A 257 1.52 0.07 11.16
CA SER A 257 1.02 1.22 10.39
C SER A 257 -0.25 1.84 10.98
N THR A 258 -0.84 1.21 12.00
CA THR A 258 -2.05 1.66 12.68
C THR A 258 -1.85 3.06 13.28
N GLY A 259 -2.76 3.99 12.99
CA GLY A 259 -2.64 5.41 13.39
C GLY A 259 -1.67 6.23 12.53
N ILE A 260 -0.99 5.62 11.55
CA ILE A 260 0.01 6.27 10.70
C ILE A 260 -0.47 6.36 9.25
N PHE A 261 -0.99 5.24 8.69
CA PHE A 261 -1.52 5.19 7.33
C PHE A 261 -3.04 5.12 7.34
N GLU A 262 -3.67 5.74 6.35
CA GLU A 262 -5.12 5.76 6.20
C GLU A 262 -5.66 4.42 5.71
N LEU A 263 -4.92 3.74 4.84
CA LEU A 263 -5.31 2.47 4.22
C LEU A 263 -4.22 1.42 4.40
N SER A 264 -4.61 0.17 4.53
CA SER A 264 -3.66 -0.96 4.56
C SER A 264 -4.19 -2.15 3.78
N ARG A 265 -3.35 -2.72 2.93
CA ARG A 265 -3.61 -3.97 2.24
C ARG A 265 -3.80 -5.10 3.24
N ILE A 266 -4.85 -5.89 3.08
CA ILE A 266 -5.22 -6.96 4.00
C ILE A 266 -5.01 -8.38 3.46
N GLY A 267 -4.83 -8.51 2.16
CA GLY A 267 -4.52 -9.78 1.47
C GLY A 267 -3.27 -9.66 0.60
N ASP A 268 -2.84 -10.80 0.05
CA ASP A 268 -1.88 -10.81 -1.05
C ASP A 268 -2.59 -10.32 -2.34
N ASP A 269 -1.84 -10.10 -3.42
CA ASP A 269 -2.41 -9.63 -4.68
C ASP A 269 -3.58 -10.48 -5.14
N THR A 270 -4.67 -9.84 -5.54
CA THR A 270 -5.77 -10.44 -6.28
C THR A 270 -5.31 -10.79 -7.70
N SER A 271 -6.19 -10.89 -8.66
CA SER A 271 -5.80 -11.17 -10.03
C SER A 271 -6.86 -10.61 -10.98
N GLY A 272 -6.42 -10.10 -12.13
CA GLY A 272 -7.32 -9.85 -13.26
C GLY A 272 -7.57 -11.10 -14.13
N LEU A 273 -6.83 -12.20 -13.87
CA LEU A 273 -6.85 -13.41 -14.71
C LEU A 273 -7.52 -14.62 -14.04
N TYR A 274 -7.39 -14.76 -12.72
CA TYR A 274 -7.77 -15.98 -12.00
C TYR A 274 -8.72 -15.68 -10.84
N TRP A 275 -9.99 -16.08 -10.98
CA TRP A 275 -11.00 -15.88 -9.95
C TRP A 275 -10.64 -16.53 -8.60
N ASP A 276 -10.06 -17.74 -8.61
CA ASP A 276 -9.73 -18.41 -7.34
C ASP A 276 -8.72 -17.64 -6.50
N ARG A 277 -7.79 -16.92 -7.16
CA ARG A 277 -6.86 -16.02 -6.45
C ARG A 277 -7.59 -14.80 -5.90
N THR A 278 -8.43 -14.13 -6.70
CA THR A 278 -9.24 -12.99 -6.26
C THR A 278 -10.15 -13.38 -5.10
N ARG A 279 -10.80 -14.54 -5.18
CA ARG A 279 -11.66 -15.04 -4.10
C ARG A 279 -10.88 -15.26 -2.80
N ARG A 280 -9.69 -15.82 -2.85
CA ARG A 280 -8.89 -16.10 -1.65
C ARG A 280 -8.26 -14.83 -1.07
N MET A 281 -7.67 -14.00 -1.90
CA MET A 281 -6.86 -12.85 -1.46
C MET A 281 -7.70 -11.57 -1.25
N GLY A 282 -8.79 -11.41 -1.98
CA GLY A 282 -9.74 -10.30 -1.86
C GLY A 282 -10.94 -10.68 -0.98
N VAL A 283 -11.86 -11.50 -1.52
CA VAL A 283 -13.16 -11.78 -0.88
C VAL A 283 -13.00 -12.38 0.51
N ASN A 284 -12.20 -13.44 0.65
CA ASN A 284 -12.02 -14.08 1.96
C ASN A 284 -11.25 -13.17 2.93
N ALA A 285 -10.21 -12.48 2.44
CA ALA A 285 -9.43 -11.58 3.29
C ALA A 285 -10.30 -10.46 3.85
N LEU A 286 -11.14 -9.84 3.01
CA LEU A 286 -12.08 -8.81 3.43
C LEU A 286 -13.06 -9.33 4.50
N ALA A 287 -13.64 -10.51 4.29
CA ALA A 287 -14.58 -11.11 5.26
C ALA A 287 -13.91 -11.36 6.62
N PHE A 288 -12.68 -11.85 6.64
CA PHE A 288 -11.94 -12.12 7.88
C PHE A 288 -11.42 -10.87 8.59
N ARG A 289 -11.19 -9.79 7.86
CA ARG A 289 -10.59 -8.55 8.38
C ARG A 289 -11.60 -7.46 8.69
N LEU A 290 -12.86 -7.63 8.35
CA LEU A 290 -13.89 -6.59 8.44
C LEU A 290 -14.02 -5.95 9.85
N ALA A 291 -13.68 -6.66 10.91
CA ALA A 291 -13.77 -6.15 12.27
C ALA A 291 -12.81 -4.96 12.56
N HIS A 292 -11.70 -4.86 11.86
CA HIS A 292 -10.78 -3.73 12.03
C HIS A 292 -10.90 -2.67 10.93
N ASN A 293 -11.74 -2.90 9.91
CA ASN A 293 -12.02 -1.88 8.89
C ASN A 293 -12.61 -0.61 9.55
N GLY A 294 -11.98 0.54 9.31
CA GLY A 294 -12.34 1.81 9.95
C GLY A 294 -12.07 1.86 11.47
N VAL A 295 -11.23 0.96 11.99
CA VAL A 295 -10.78 0.97 13.40
C VAL A 295 -9.27 1.11 13.50
N PHE A 296 -8.52 0.42 12.66
CA PHE A 296 -7.07 0.60 12.54
C PHE A 296 -6.72 1.54 11.38
N TYR A 297 -7.33 1.30 10.26
CA TYR A 297 -7.23 1.95 8.95
C TYR A 297 -8.45 1.49 8.13
N MET A 298 -8.58 1.95 6.89
CA MET A 298 -9.50 1.33 5.95
C MET A 298 -8.82 0.13 5.29
N ASP A 299 -9.52 -1.01 5.25
CA ASP A 299 -9.02 -2.28 4.69
C ASP A 299 -8.96 -2.22 3.17
N ASP A 300 -7.77 -2.17 2.59
CA ASP A 300 -7.59 -2.30 1.14
C ASP A 300 -7.62 -3.78 0.75
N ALA A 301 -8.70 -4.19 0.09
CA ALA A 301 -8.91 -5.56 -0.39
C ALA A 301 -8.30 -5.81 -1.79
N ASP A 302 -7.48 -4.88 -2.28
CA ASP A 302 -6.89 -4.86 -3.62
C ASP A 302 -7.87 -4.55 -4.75
N CYS A 303 -7.36 -4.50 -5.96
CA CYS A 303 -8.12 -4.05 -7.12
C CYS A 303 -9.06 -5.13 -7.67
N VAL A 304 -10.15 -4.67 -8.24
CA VAL A 304 -10.98 -5.47 -9.16
C VAL A 304 -10.31 -5.43 -10.53
N GLY A 305 -9.73 -6.56 -10.97
CA GLY A 305 -9.03 -6.64 -12.26
C GLY A 305 -9.98 -6.99 -13.40
N ILE A 306 -10.13 -6.11 -14.38
CA ILE A 306 -10.93 -6.31 -15.59
C ILE A 306 -10.00 -6.22 -16.81
N ILE A 307 -9.38 -7.34 -17.17
CA ILE A 307 -8.48 -7.42 -18.33
C ILE A 307 -9.27 -7.68 -19.59
N ASP A 308 -10.20 -8.63 -19.51
CA ASP A 308 -11.21 -8.99 -20.50
C ASP A 308 -12.42 -9.58 -19.76
N LYS A 309 -13.49 -9.92 -20.52
CA LYS A 309 -14.71 -10.52 -19.91
C LYS A 309 -14.65 -12.04 -19.77
N GLN A 310 -13.57 -12.70 -20.21
CA GLN A 310 -13.47 -14.16 -20.28
C GLN A 310 -12.53 -14.74 -19.22
N SER A 311 -11.42 -14.07 -18.92
CA SER A 311 -10.42 -14.53 -17.96
C SER A 311 -11.01 -14.72 -16.56
N ILE A 312 -11.65 -13.68 -16.02
CA ILE A 312 -12.60 -13.79 -14.92
C ILE A 312 -13.98 -13.47 -15.50
N PRO A 313 -14.96 -14.38 -15.44
CA PRO A 313 -16.32 -14.08 -15.89
C PRO A 313 -16.80 -12.75 -15.31
N PHE A 314 -17.28 -11.83 -16.14
CA PHE A 314 -17.57 -10.45 -15.73
C PHE A 314 -18.59 -10.39 -14.58
N GLU A 315 -19.54 -11.30 -14.51
CA GLU A 315 -20.49 -11.41 -13.39
C GLU A 315 -19.80 -11.62 -12.02
N LEU A 316 -18.64 -12.29 -11.99
CA LEU A 316 -17.87 -12.45 -10.76
C LEU A 316 -17.16 -11.15 -10.37
N ASN A 317 -16.56 -10.44 -11.35
CA ASN A 317 -15.98 -9.13 -11.13
C ASN A 317 -17.02 -8.11 -10.67
N LYS A 318 -18.22 -8.12 -11.27
CA LYS A 318 -19.35 -7.27 -10.87
C LYS A 318 -19.78 -7.51 -9.42
N ARG A 319 -19.89 -8.78 -9.02
CA ARG A 319 -20.19 -9.15 -7.62
C ARG A 319 -19.07 -8.72 -6.68
N TRP A 320 -17.83 -8.83 -7.11
CA TRP A 320 -16.67 -8.40 -6.33
C TRP A 320 -16.64 -6.89 -6.16
N MET A 321 -16.87 -6.12 -7.22
CA MET A 321 -17.02 -4.65 -7.15
C MET A 321 -18.13 -4.24 -6.17
N ASP A 322 -19.32 -4.85 -6.28
CA ASP A 322 -20.47 -4.56 -5.40
C ASP A 322 -20.15 -4.89 -3.93
N LEU A 323 -19.47 -6.01 -3.67
CA LEU A 323 -19.07 -6.39 -2.32
C LEU A 323 -18.09 -5.38 -1.72
N VAL A 324 -17.05 -4.98 -2.43
CA VAL A 324 -16.08 -3.98 -1.95
C VAL A 324 -16.76 -2.63 -1.75
N ALA A 325 -17.57 -2.18 -2.71
CA ALA A 325 -18.30 -0.92 -2.60
C ALA A 325 -19.17 -0.83 -1.34
N ARG A 326 -19.89 -1.91 -1.01
CA ARG A 326 -20.80 -1.97 0.15
C ARG A 326 -20.11 -2.26 1.47
N SER A 327 -18.89 -2.76 1.47
CA SER A 327 -18.15 -3.05 2.70
C SER A 327 -17.61 -1.79 3.40
N GLY A 328 -17.65 -0.64 2.74
CA GLY A 328 -17.00 0.59 3.20
C GLY A 328 -15.48 0.57 3.04
N SER A 329 -14.93 -0.45 2.34
CA SER A 329 -13.51 -0.53 2.01
C SER A 329 -13.18 0.33 0.78
N PRO A 330 -11.93 0.78 0.61
CA PRO A 330 -11.50 1.43 -0.62
C PRO A 330 -11.78 0.57 -1.84
N LEU A 331 -12.31 1.16 -2.91
CA LEU A 331 -12.60 0.46 -4.15
C LEU A 331 -11.66 0.93 -5.26
N PHE A 332 -10.67 0.11 -5.60
CA PHE A 332 -9.84 0.32 -6.79
C PHE A 332 -10.18 -0.68 -7.88
N ILE A 333 -10.23 -0.19 -9.12
CA ILE A 333 -10.45 -1.01 -10.30
C ILE A 333 -9.22 -0.89 -11.21
N SER A 334 -8.78 -2.01 -11.73
CA SER A 334 -7.75 -2.11 -12.76
C SER A 334 -8.39 -2.59 -14.04
N CYS A 335 -8.84 -1.66 -14.88
CA CYS A 335 -9.61 -1.97 -16.09
C CYS A 335 -8.76 -1.71 -17.35
N ASN A 336 -8.62 -2.74 -18.20
CA ASN A 336 -8.12 -2.51 -19.55
C ASN A 336 -9.14 -1.65 -20.32
N PRO A 337 -8.76 -0.49 -20.88
CA PRO A 337 -9.67 0.36 -21.64
C PRO A 337 -10.42 -0.36 -22.75
N GLU A 338 -9.81 -1.35 -23.41
CA GLU A 338 -10.44 -2.15 -24.46
C GLU A 338 -11.57 -3.07 -23.92
N ALA A 339 -11.55 -3.39 -22.63
CA ALA A 339 -12.60 -4.18 -21.98
C ALA A 339 -13.76 -3.31 -21.44
N ALA A 340 -13.62 -2.00 -21.46
CA ALA A 340 -14.56 -1.04 -20.87
C ALA A 340 -15.75 -0.73 -21.82
N ASP A 341 -16.55 -1.74 -22.17
CA ASP A 341 -17.80 -1.54 -22.91
C ASP A 341 -18.91 -0.92 -22.01
N ASP A 342 -20.08 -0.65 -22.58
CA ASP A 342 -21.17 0.00 -21.88
C ASP A 342 -21.64 -0.76 -20.63
N GLU A 343 -21.62 -2.10 -20.67
CA GLU A 343 -21.99 -2.93 -19.52
C GLU A 343 -20.99 -2.80 -18.37
N VAL A 344 -19.69 -2.82 -18.71
CA VAL A 344 -18.60 -2.63 -17.73
C VAL A 344 -18.64 -1.23 -17.14
N LYS A 345 -18.81 -0.20 -17.97
CA LYS A 345 -18.93 1.20 -17.53
C LYS A 345 -20.11 1.41 -16.60
N GLU A 346 -21.27 0.83 -16.91
CA GLU A 346 -22.46 0.95 -16.06
C GLU A 346 -22.26 0.26 -14.69
N ALA A 347 -21.61 -0.90 -14.68
CA ALA A 347 -21.27 -1.58 -13.43
C ALA A 347 -20.28 -0.76 -12.59
N MET A 348 -19.27 -0.14 -13.22
CA MET A 348 -18.33 0.76 -12.54
C MET A 348 -19.06 2.00 -11.97
N ARG A 349 -19.94 2.64 -12.74
CA ARG A 349 -20.74 3.79 -12.27
C ARG A 349 -21.55 3.43 -11.02
N ALA A 350 -22.22 2.27 -11.04
CA ALA A 350 -23.02 1.81 -9.91
C ALA A 350 -22.14 1.55 -8.67
N ALA A 351 -21.00 0.87 -8.85
CA ALA A 351 -20.08 0.55 -7.76
C ALA A 351 -19.42 1.81 -7.16
N PHE A 352 -18.94 2.74 -7.99
CA PHE A 352 -18.35 3.98 -7.52
C PHE A 352 -19.35 4.89 -6.81
N ARG A 353 -20.58 4.98 -7.32
CA ARG A 353 -21.64 5.71 -6.62
C ARG A 353 -21.91 5.13 -5.22
N ALA A 354 -22.02 3.80 -5.12
CA ALA A 354 -22.24 3.14 -3.84
C ALA A 354 -21.06 3.27 -2.85
N ASN A 355 -19.83 3.45 -3.35
CA ASN A 355 -18.64 3.58 -2.52
C ASN A 355 -18.31 5.03 -2.16
N SER A 356 -18.73 6.01 -2.99
CA SER A 356 -18.40 7.43 -2.81
C SER A 356 -19.22 8.14 -1.73
N GLU A 357 -20.32 7.53 -1.31
CA GLU A 357 -21.23 7.98 -0.23
C GLU A 357 -20.77 7.44 1.14
#